data_abeca00cf0c1f987cf3e04d1c5db64fe
#
_entry.id   abeca00cf0c1f987cf3e04d1c5db64fe
#
_cell.length_a   1.000
_cell.length_b   1.000
_cell.length_c   1.000
_cell.angle_alpha   90.00
_cell.angle_beta   90.00
_cell.angle_gamma   90.00
#
_symmetry.space_group_name_H-M   'P 1'
#
loop_
_entity.id
_entity.type
_entity.pdbx_description
1 polymer ?
#
loop_
_entity_poly.entity_id
_entity_poly.type
_entity_poly.pdbx_seq_one_letter_code
_entity_poly.pdbx_strand_id
1 'polypeptide(L)'
;MIAQLFKELDPTMTISLRTRLLTVLMFTTLLSGCGVNNIPQYDEQVKSAWAQVENQYQRRADLIPNLVETVKGYAKQEQDTLTRVIEARAKATSIQVDANTLDDPAKLQQFDQAQQQLSGALSRLMVTVERYPDLKSNQNFLALQSQLEGTENRIAVARRDFIASVEKYNTEIRTFPGKLWQMTMYRDQKVRENFKATAPNAEQAPSVKFQ
;
A
#
# COMPACT_ATOMS: atom_id res chain seq x y z
N MET A 1 51.90 13.81 47.94
CA MET A 1 51.83 14.91 46.94
C MET A 1 50.55 14.86 46.15
N ILE A 2 49.96 13.69 45.87
CA ILE A 2 48.68 13.55 45.12
C ILE A 2 47.44 13.86 45.99
N ALA A 3 47.51 13.62 47.34
CA ALA A 3 46.40 13.86 48.24
C ALA A 3 46.12 15.35 48.53
N GLN A 4 47.08 16.24 48.28
CA GLN A 4 46.91 17.70 48.44
C GLN A 4 46.24 18.37 47.22
N LEU A 5 46.32 17.76 46.05
CA LEU A 5 45.70 18.28 44.83
C LEU A 5 44.14 18.06 44.82
N PHE A 6 43.65 17.13 45.60
CA PHE A 6 42.19 16.88 45.73
C PHE A 6 41.49 17.77 46.79
N LYS A 7 42.26 18.54 47.57
CA LYS A 7 41.73 19.33 48.69
C LYS A 7 41.29 20.74 48.29
N GLU A 8 41.71 21.19 47.10
CA GLU A 8 41.39 22.56 46.59
C GLU A 8 40.32 22.56 45.47
N LEU A 9 39.60 21.45 45.24
CA LEU A 9 38.45 21.51 44.37
C LEU A 9 37.30 22.16 45.13
N ASP A 10 37.06 23.42 44.81
CA ASP A 10 36.02 24.29 45.33
C ASP A 10 34.66 23.52 45.32
N PRO A 11 33.99 23.32 46.46
CA PRO A 11 32.72 22.55 46.51
C PRO A 11 31.64 23.14 45.63
N THR A 12 31.75 24.43 45.29
CA THR A 12 30.85 25.10 44.33
C THR A 12 31.07 24.63 42.90
N MET A 13 32.30 24.26 42.52
CA MET A 13 32.66 23.77 41.20
C MET A 13 32.12 22.33 40.97
N THR A 14 32.12 21.49 41.98
CA THR A 14 31.57 20.11 41.91
C THR A 14 30.05 20.12 41.86
N ILE A 15 29.37 21.08 42.52
CA ILE A 15 27.91 21.26 42.46
C ILE A 15 27.53 21.75 41.03
N SER A 16 28.28 22.68 40.45
CA SER A 16 28.02 23.18 39.12
C SER A 16 28.26 22.13 38.03
N LEU A 17 29.21 21.22 38.20
CA LEU A 17 29.47 20.13 37.30
C LEU A 17 28.35 19.07 37.36
N ARG A 18 27.90 18.73 38.58
CA ARG A 18 26.77 17.80 38.78
C ARG A 18 25.46 18.35 38.24
N THR A 19 25.16 19.62 38.44
CA THR A 19 23.97 20.26 37.87
C THR A 19 24.04 20.34 36.34
N ARG A 20 25.18 20.61 35.75
CA ARG A 20 25.39 20.59 34.28
C ARG A 20 25.19 19.16 33.72
N LEU A 21 25.72 18.13 34.38
CA LEU A 21 25.55 16.74 34.01
C LEU A 21 24.08 16.31 34.12
N LEU A 22 23.38 16.71 35.18
CA LEU A 22 21.95 16.43 35.36
C LEU A 22 21.08 17.16 34.31
N THR A 23 21.41 18.42 33.99
CA THR A 23 20.68 19.13 32.89
C THR A 23 20.94 18.53 31.53
N VAL A 24 22.17 18.12 31.21
CA VAL A 24 22.48 17.42 29.95
C VAL A 24 21.76 16.06 29.90
N LEU A 25 21.75 15.29 30.99
CA LEU A 25 21.06 14.02 31.07
C LEU A 25 19.54 14.21 30.94
N MET A 26 18.96 15.21 31.58
CA MET A 26 17.53 15.56 31.46
C MET A 26 17.17 16.03 30.06
N PHE A 27 18.05 16.80 29.40
CA PHE A 27 17.83 17.25 28.02
C PHE A 27 17.95 16.10 27.01
N THR A 28 18.89 15.17 27.21
CA THR A 28 19.02 13.96 26.39
C THR A 28 17.84 13.02 26.56
N THR A 29 17.27 12.88 27.76
CA THR A 29 16.06 12.06 27.97
C THR A 29 14.81 12.68 27.35
N LEU A 30 14.68 14.01 27.32
CA LEU A 30 13.58 14.71 26.65
C LEU A 30 13.65 14.58 25.12
N LEU A 31 14.84 14.56 24.53
CA LEU A 31 15.01 14.32 23.10
C LEU A 31 14.74 12.85 22.69
N SER A 32 14.91 11.91 23.59
CA SER A 32 14.70 10.48 23.32
C SER A 32 13.22 10.10 23.15
N GLY A 33 12.28 10.95 23.59
CA GLY A 33 10.83 10.71 23.44
C GLY A 33 10.30 11.01 22.04
N CYS A 34 11.04 11.75 21.21
CA CYS A 34 10.64 12.03 19.84
C CYS A 34 10.70 10.77 18.98
N GLY A 35 9.53 10.34 18.47
CA GLY A 35 9.45 9.27 17.48
C GLY A 35 9.09 7.88 18.01
N VAL A 36 9.00 7.66 19.33
CA VAL A 36 8.62 6.34 19.87
C VAL A 36 7.26 5.84 19.35
N ASN A 37 6.32 6.73 19.12
CA ASN A 37 4.98 6.42 18.62
C ASN A 37 4.87 6.41 17.08
N ASN A 38 5.94 6.72 16.35
CA ASN A 38 5.90 6.75 14.88
C ASN A 38 5.60 5.37 14.29
N ILE A 39 6.20 4.31 14.84
CA ILE A 39 6.00 2.94 14.34
C ILE A 39 4.53 2.53 14.39
N PRO A 40 3.83 2.55 15.54
CA PRO A 40 2.42 2.21 15.56
C PRO A 40 1.56 3.18 14.73
N GLN A 41 1.89 4.46 14.71
CA GLN A 41 1.17 5.45 13.90
C GLN A 41 1.27 5.16 12.40
N TYR A 42 2.46 4.82 11.91
CA TYR A 42 2.65 4.51 10.50
C TYR A 42 2.10 3.13 10.14
N ASP A 43 2.12 2.16 11.05
CA ASP A 43 1.44 0.87 10.87
C ASP A 43 -0.07 1.06 10.66
N GLU A 44 -0.71 1.90 11.46
CA GLU A 44 -2.12 2.25 11.29
C GLU A 44 -2.39 3.02 9.98
N GLN A 45 -1.46 3.86 9.52
CA GLN A 45 -1.57 4.50 8.21
C GLN A 45 -1.49 3.47 7.08
N VAL A 46 -0.61 2.47 7.16
CA VAL A 46 -0.53 1.37 6.19
C VAL A 46 -1.83 0.57 6.16
N LYS A 47 -2.37 0.20 7.32
CA LYS A 47 -3.65 -0.53 7.42
C LYS A 47 -4.81 0.27 6.82
N SER A 48 -4.89 1.56 7.12
CA SER A 48 -5.91 2.45 6.59
C SER A 48 -5.80 2.59 5.06
N ALA A 49 -4.58 2.77 4.55
CA ALA A 49 -4.34 2.84 3.11
C ALA A 49 -4.67 1.52 2.40
N TRP A 50 -4.36 0.37 3.03
CA TRP A 50 -4.76 -0.94 2.52
C TRP A 50 -6.27 -1.10 2.45
N ALA A 51 -7.00 -0.73 3.49
CA ALA A 51 -8.46 -0.76 3.49
C ALA A 51 -9.07 0.07 2.35
N GLN A 52 -8.45 1.20 1.96
CA GLN A 52 -8.88 1.96 0.79
C GLN A 52 -8.64 1.18 -0.52
N VAL A 53 -7.52 0.47 -0.64
CA VAL A 53 -7.24 -0.41 -1.79
C VAL A 53 -8.31 -1.49 -1.90
N GLU A 54 -8.60 -2.21 -0.81
CA GLU A 54 -9.64 -3.26 -0.77
C GLU A 54 -11.01 -2.71 -1.14
N ASN A 55 -11.41 -1.57 -0.59
CA ASN A 55 -12.69 -0.92 -0.88
C ASN A 55 -12.85 -0.61 -2.38
N GLN A 56 -11.79 -0.15 -3.07
CA GLN A 56 -11.88 0.12 -4.50
C GLN A 56 -11.95 -1.16 -5.34
N TYR A 57 -11.22 -2.20 -4.95
CA TYR A 57 -11.32 -3.50 -5.62
C TYR A 57 -12.68 -4.17 -5.40
N GLN A 58 -13.24 -4.07 -4.20
CA GLN A 58 -14.59 -4.54 -3.91
C GLN A 58 -15.61 -3.79 -4.78
N ARG A 59 -15.54 -2.46 -4.83
CA ARG A 59 -16.42 -1.65 -5.68
C ARG A 59 -16.35 -2.08 -7.15
N ARG A 60 -15.14 -2.37 -7.68
CA ARG A 60 -14.98 -2.90 -9.03
C ARG A 60 -15.69 -4.24 -9.20
N ALA A 61 -15.50 -5.16 -8.25
CA ALA A 61 -16.10 -6.48 -8.28
C ALA A 61 -17.64 -6.42 -8.23
N ASP A 62 -18.20 -5.44 -7.52
CA ASP A 62 -19.65 -5.26 -7.37
C ASP A 62 -20.32 -4.69 -8.63
N LEU A 63 -19.57 -3.99 -9.49
CA LEU A 63 -20.08 -3.50 -10.77
C LEU A 63 -20.20 -4.60 -11.84
N ILE A 64 -19.40 -5.67 -11.73
CA ILE A 64 -19.28 -6.69 -12.78
C ILE A 64 -20.55 -7.48 -13.02
N PRO A 65 -21.34 -7.95 -12.03
CA PRO A 65 -22.58 -8.64 -12.28
C PRO A 65 -23.55 -7.85 -13.17
N ASN A 66 -23.72 -6.56 -12.87
CA ASN A 66 -24.59 -5.68 -13.65
C ASN A 66 -24.07 -5.47 -15.07
N LEU A 67 -22.75 -5.36 -15.24
CA LEU A 67 -22.12 -5.28 -16.55
C LEU A 67 -22.37 -6.55 -17.36
N VAL A 68 -22.14 -7.73 -16.76
CA VAL A 68 -22.35 -9.04 -17.41
C VAL A 68 -23.79 -9.20 -17.86
N GLU A 69 -24.77 -8.90 -17.00
CA GLU A 69 -26.20 -9.01 -17.36
C GLU A 69 -26.59 -8.00 -18.46
N THR A 70 -26.04 -6.79 -18.43
CA THR A 70 -26.28 -5.80 -19.48
C THR A 70 -25.73 -6.28 -20.83
N VAL A 71 -24.48 -6.78 -20.86
CA VAL A 71 -23.85 -7.28 -22.09
C VAL A 71 -24.57 -8.52 -22.61
N LYS A 72 -24.94 -9.46 -21.72
CA LYS A 72 -25.65 -10.68 -22.06
C LYS A 72 -26.99 -10.43 -22.78
N GLY A 73 -27.67 -9.33 -22.44
CA GLY A 73 -28.91 -8.91 -23.11
C GLY A 73 -28.75 -8.63 -24.61
N TYR A 74 -27.57 -8.17 -25.03
CA TYR A 74 -27.29 -7.76 -26.41
C TYR A 74 -26.35 -8.72 -27.17
N ALA A 75 -25.43 -9.37 -26.45
CA ALA A 75 -24.34 -10.17 -27.00
C ALA A 75 -24.38 -11.60 -26.48
N LYS A 76 -25.51 -12.31 -26.67
CA LYS A 76 -25.72 -13.69 -26.20
C LYS A 76 -24.71 -14.70 -26.75
N GLN A 77 -24.06 -14.40 -27.86
CA GLN A 77 -23.06 -15.26 -28.50
C GLN A 77 -21.68 -15.18 -27.82
N GLU A 78 -21.44 -14.19 -26.96
CA GLU A 78 -20.17 -13.95 -26.31
C GLU A 78 -20.03 -14.67 -24.96
N GLN A 79 -20.64 -15.86 -24.84
CA GLN A 79 -20.68 -16.61 -23.57
C GLN A 79 -19.31 -16.90 -23.00
N ASP A 80 -18.34 -17.24 -23.83
CA ASP A 80 -16.95 -17.50 -23.38
C ASP A 80 -16.30 -16.26 -22.76
N THR A 81 -16.50 -15.09 -23.36
CA THR A 81 -15.96 -13.83 -22.83
C THR A 81 -16.60 -13.47 -21.50
N LEU A 82 -17.94 -13.62 -21.41
CA LEU A 82 -18.67 -13.37 -20.17
C LEU A 82 -18.28 -14.34 -19.06
N THR A 83 -18.16 -15.63 -19.38
CA THR A 83 -17.73 -16.67 -18.41
C THR A 83 -16.34 -16.35 -17.86
N ARG A 84 -15.38 -15.97 -18.71
CA ARG A 84 -14.03 -15.57 -18.27
C ARG A 84 -14.04 -14.36 -17.32
N VAL A 85 -14.92 -13.40 -17.54
CA VAL A 85 -15.06 -12.25 -16.62
C VAL A 85 -15.61 -12.71 -15.27
N ILE A 86 -16.62 -13.58 -15.25
CA ILE A 86 -17.21 -14.12 -14.03
C ILE A 86 -16.18 -14.95 -13.24
N GLU A 87 -15.43 -15.82 -13.91
CA GLU A 87 -14.39 -16.65 -13.30
C GLU A 87 -13.25 -15.78 -12.74
N ALA A 88 -12.78 -14.80 -13.52
CA ALA A 88 -11.74 -13.88 -13.06
C ALA A 88 -12.21 -13.05 -11.86
N ARG A 89 -13.49 -12.61 -11.84
CA ARG A 89 -14.08 -11.94 -10.67
C ARG A 89 -14.10 -12.86 -9.46
N ALA A 90 -14.60 -14.09 -9.61
CA ALA A 90 -14.64 -15.06 -8.52
C ALA A 90 -13.24 -15.31 -7.93
N LYS A 91 -12.23 -15.47 -8.78
CA LYS A 91 -10.84 -15.61 -8.35
C LYS A 91 -10.31 -14.37 -7.64
N ALA A 92 -10.57 -13.18 -8.18
CA ALA A 92 -10.11 -11.93 -7.59
C ALA A 92 -10.74 -11.63 -6.22
N THR A 93 -11.99 -12.07 -5.99
CA THR A 93 -12.70 -11.90 -4.72
C THR A 93 -12.42 -13.01 -3.70
N SER A 94 -11.91 -14.17 -4.14
CA SER A 94 -11.58 -15.28 -3.23
C SER A 94 -10.27 -15.09 -2.48
N ILE A 95 -9.36 -14.26 -2.98
CA ILE A 95 -8.06 -14.01 -2.37
C ILE A 95 -8.19 -12.81 -1.43
N GLN A 96 -8.16 -13.11 -0.13
CA GLN A 96 -8.20 -12.07 0.92
C GLN A 96 -6.79 -11.82 1.44
N VAL A 97 -6.41 -10.56 1.46
CA VAL A 97 -5.17 -10.06 2.07
C VAL A 97 -5.59 -9.08 3.14
N ASP A 98 -5.59 -9.51 4.39
CA ASP A 98 -5.88 -8.63 5.51
C ASP A 98 -4.64 -7.80 5.93
N ALA A 99 -4.87 -6.76 6.72
CA ALA A 99 -3.82 -5.87 7.18
C ALA A 99 -2.70 -6.58 7.99
N ASN A 100 -2.98 -7.76 8.56
CA ASN A 100 -2.00 -8.53 9.34
C ASN A 100 -1.14 -9.43 8.47
N THR A 101 -1.55 -9.67 7.22
CA THR A 101 -0.82 -10.50 6.25
C THR A 101 -0.09 -9.68 5.18
N LEU A 102 0.03 -8.35 5.39
CA LEU A 102 0.78 -7.45 4.50
C LEU A 102 2.30 -7.65 4.54
N ASP A 103 2.80 -8.50 5.42
CA ASP A 103 4.20 -8.95 5.47
C ASP A 103 4.46 -10.25 4.67
N ASP A 104 3.41 -10.84 4.05
CA ASP A 104 3.52 -12.03 3.20
C ASP A 104 3.59 -11.67 1.72
N PRO A 105 4.78 -11.72 1.10
CA PRO A 105 4.95 -11.35 -0.31
C PRO A 105 4.20 -12.28 -1.26
N ALA A 106 4.00 -13.56 -0.90
CA ALA A 106 3.32 -14.52 -1.75
C ALA A 106 1.81 -14.21 -1.84
N LYS A 107 1.18 -13.86 -0.72
CA LYS A 107 -0.24 -13.47 -0.68
C LYS A 107 -0.49 -12.19 -1.47
N LEU A 108 0.34 -11.16 -1.27
CA LEU A 108 0.20 -9.90 -1.99
C LEU A 108 0.38 -10.09 -3.50
N GLN A 109 1.35 -10.94 -3.90
CA GLN A 109 1.56 -11.27 -5.31
C GLN A 109 0.38 -12.05 -5.91
N GLN A 110 -0.18 -13.02 -5.20
CA GLN A 110 -1.37 -13.76 -5.64
C GLN A 110 -2.57 -12.84 -5.83
N PHE A 111 -2.79 -11.94 -4.87
CA PHE A 111 -3.84 -10.93 -4.96
C PHE A 111 -3.65 -10.05 -6.20
N ASP A 112 -2.46 -9.48 -6.38
CA ASP A 112 -2.17 -8.61 -7.52
C ASP A 112 -2.34 -9.32 -8.87
N GLN A 113 -1.89 -10.57 -9.00
CA GLN A 113 -2.08 -11.39 -10.20
C GLN A 113 -3.57 -11.66 -10.49
N ALA A 114 -4.37 -11.95 -9.49
CA ALA A 114 -5.79 -12.18 -9.68
C ALA A 114 -6.52 -10.89 -10.11
N GLN A 115 -6.16 -9.75 -9.52
CA GLN A 115 -6.70 -8.45 -9.90
C GLN A 115 -6.31 -8.06 -11.35
N GLN A 116 -5.10 -8.39 -11.80
CA GLN A 116 -4.65 -8.18 -13.17
C GLN A 116 -5.38 -9.10 -14.16
N GLN A 117 -5.62 -10.36 -13.81
CA GLN A 117 -6.42 -11.28 -14.63
C GLN A 117 -7.82 -10.74 -14.84
N LEU A 118 -8.45 -10.19 -13.81
CA LEU A 118 -9.76 -9.55 -13.92
C LEU A 118 -9.71 -8.31 -14.83
N SER A 119 -8.72 -7.43 -14.68
CA SER A 119 -8.54 -6.27 -15.55
C SER A 119 -8.37 -6.70 -17.01
N GLY A 120 -7.58 -7.75 -17.27
CA GLY A 120 -7.42 -8.31 -18.61
C GLY A 120 -8.71 -8.91 -19.21
N ALA A 121 -9.52 -9.58 -18.39
CA ALA A 121 -10.82 -10.10 -18.81
C ALA A 121 -11.81 -8.97 -19.16
N LEU A 122 -11.86 -7.92 -18.32
CA LEU A 122 -12.70 -6.74 -18.58
C LEU A 122 -12.26 -5.99 -19.84
N SER A 123 -10.95 -5.83 -20.06
CA SER A 123 -10.44 -5.20 -21.29
C SER A 123 -10.87 -5.97 -22.54
N ARG A 124 -10.81 -7.30 -22.52
CA ARG A 124 -11.28 -8.14 -23.64
C ARG A 124 -12.80 -7.99 -23.86
N LEU A 125 -13.57 -7.92 -22.78
CA LEU A 125 -15.00 -7.67 -22.88
C LEU A 125 -15.29 -6.32 -23.56
N MET A 126 -14.58 -5.26 -23.17
CA MET A 126 -14.73 -3.92 -23.80
C MET A 126 -14.42 -3.96 -25.30
N VAL A 127 -13.36 -4.66 -25.71
CA VAL A 127 -13.05 -4.87 -27.15
C VAL A 127 -14.17 -5.63 -27.86
N THR A 128 -14.76 -6.62 -27.20
CA THR A 128 -15.88 -7.40 -27.76
C THR A 128 -17.11 -6.52 -27.99
N VAL A 129 -17.41 -5.63 -27.07
CA VAL A 129 -18.58 -4.72 -27.13
C VAL A 129 -18.53 -3.80 -28.35
N GLU A 130 -17.34 -3.45 -28.87
CA GLU A 130 -17.20 -2.62 -30.07
C GLU A 130 -17.91 -3.22 -31.31
N ARG A 131 -18.15 -4.52 -31.32
CA ARG A 131 -18.88 -5.22 -32.41
C ARG A 131 -20.40 -5.13 -32.28
N TYR A 132 -20.91 -4.56 -31.20
CA TYR A 132 -22.35 -4.48 -30.89
C TYR A 132 -22.78 -3.02 -30.72
N PRO A 133 -23.11 -2.30 -31.79
CA PRO A 133 -23.43 -0.85 -31.76
C PRO A 133 -24.60 -0.52 -30.83
N ASP A 134 -25.62 -1.38 -30.77
CA ASP A 134 -26.79 -1.19 -29.91
C ASP A 134 -26.42 -1.27 -28.42
N LEU A 135 -25.53 -2.16 -28.05
CA LEU A 135 -24.99 -2.26 -26.69
C LEU A 135 -24.11 -1.05 -26.36
N LYS A 136 -23.24 -0.68 -27.30
CA LYS A 136 -22.32 0.46 -27.11
C LYS A 136 -23.07 1.78 -26.88
N SER A 137 -24.26 1.94 -27.48
CA SER A 137 -25.12 3.12 -27.30
C SER A 137 -26.08 3.00 -26.11
N ASN A 138 -26.12 1.86 -25.43
CA ASN A 138 -27.02 1.65 -24.30
C ASN A 138 -26.61 2.50 -23.09
N GLN A 139 -27.54 3.29 -22.53
CA GLN A 139 -27.25 4.19 -21.42
C GLN A 139 -26.77 3.48 -20.15
N ASN A 140 -27.31 2.31 -19.83
CA ASN A 140 -26.89 1.54 -18.67
C ASN A 140 -25.46 1.03 -18.86
N PHE A 141 -25.10 0.56 -20.06
CA PHE A 141 -23.75 0.14 -20.38
C PHE A 141 -22.76 1.30 -20.25
N LEU A 142 -23.08 2.47 -20.83
CA LEU A 142 -22.24 3.66 -20.74
C LEU A 142 -22.04 4.12 -19.29
N ALA A 143 -23.09 4.08 -18.47
CA ALA A 143 -23.00 4.41 -17.05
C ALA A 143 -22.10 3.43 -16.29
N LEU A 144 -22.21 2.13 -16.54
CA LEU A 144 -21.36 1.10 -15.93
C LEU A 144 -19.90 1.21 -16.39
N GLN A 145 -19.67 1.47 -17.67
CA GLN A 145 -18.33 1.73 -18.19
C GLN A 145 -17.67 2.92 -17.50
N SER A 146 -18.37 4.04 -17.42
CA SER A 146 -17.87 5.24 -16.73
C SER A 146 -17.57 4.99 -15.24
N GLN A 147 -18.41 4.19 -14.57
CA GLN A 147 -18.16 3.82 -13.17
C GLN A 147 -16.94 2.91 -13.03
N LEU A 148 -16.73 1.97 -13.95
CA LEU A 148 -15.56 1.10 -13.96
C LEU A 148 -14.28 1.89 -14.21
N GLU A 149 -14.26 2.77 -15.22
CA GLU A 149 -13.12 3.66 -15.52
C GLU A 149 -12.80 4.56 -14.31
N GLY A 150 -13.81 5.15 -13.69
CA GLY A 150 -13.64 5.94 -12.46
C GLY A 150 -13.11 5.11 -11.30
N THR A 151 -13.48 3.84 -11.20
CA THR A 151 -13.00 2.92 -10.16
C THR A 151 -11.55 2.51 -10.43
N GLU A 152 -11.14 2.24 -11.68
CA GLU A 152 -9.73 1.98 -12.03
C GLU A 152 -8.83 3.16 -11.66
N ASN A 153 -9.25 4.38 -11.92
CA ASN A 153 -8.51 5.57 -11.50
C ASN A 153 -8.37 5.66 -9.97
N ARG A 154 -9.43 5.34 -9.21
CA ARG A 154 -9.38 5.32 -7.74
C ARG A 154 -8.48 4.18 -7.23
N ILE A 155 -8.48 3.00 -7.87
CA ILE A 155 -7.56 1.91 -7.55
C ILE A 155 -6.11 2.38 -7.73
N ALA A 156 -5.79 3.05 -8.84
CA ALA A 156 -4.45 3.57 -9.08
C ALA A 156 -4.02 4.58 -8.00
N VAL A 157 -4.91 5.48 -7.58
CA VAL A 157 -4.65 6.43 -6.48
C VAL A 157 -4.45 5.69 -5.15
N ALA A 158 -5.37 4.80 -4.78
CA ALA A 158 -5.28 4.04 -3.53
C ALA A 158 -4.01 3.18 -3.45
N ARG A 159 -3.60 2.55 -4.55
CA ARG A 159 -2.34 1.81 -4.62
C ARG A 159 -1.13 2.71 -4.40
N ARG A 160 -1.10 3.89 -4.99
CA ARG A 160 -0.01 4.86 -4.80
C ARG A 160 0.07 5.32 -3.34
N ASP A 161 -1.08 5.60 -2.72
CA ASP A 161 -1.13 6.05 -1.33
C ASP A 161 -0.71 4.93 -0.37
N PHE A 162 -1.08 3.68 -0.66
CA PHE A 162 -0.59 2.50 0.06
C PHE A 162 0.94 2.35 -0.07
N ILE A 163 1.48 2.46 -1.29
CA ILE A 163 2.94 2.39 -1.54
C ILE A 163 3.68 3.44 -0.72
N ALA A 164 3.20 4.69 -0.71
CA ALA A 164 3.81 5.77 0.08
C ALA A 164 3.74 5.51 1.59
N SER A 165 2.62 4.96 2.08
CA SER A 165 2.46 4.60 3.49
C SER A 165 3.40 3.49 3.91
N VAL A 166 3.56 2.45 3.09
CA VAL A 166 4.51 1.34 3.31
C VAL A 166 5.95 1.85 3.30
N GLU A 167 6.32 2.71 2.35
CA GLU A 167 7.65 3.31 2.29
C GLU A 167 7.98 4.07 3.56
N LYS A 168 7.06 4.91 4.03
CA LYS A 168 7.22 5.69 5.26
C LYS A 168 7.39 4.80 6.49
N TYR A 169 6.54 3.77 6.63
CA TYR A 169 6.63 2.81 7.72
C TYR A 169 7.94 2.02 7.67
N ASN A 170 8.30 1.47 6.51
CA ASN A 170 9.52 0.69 6.34
C ASN A 170 10.79 1.53 6.56
N THR A 171 10.76 2.80 6.20
CA THR A 171 11.86 3.73 6.47
C THR A 171 12.03 3.93 7.97
N GLU A 172 10.94 4.21 8.71
CA GLU A 172 10.99 4.40 10.16
C GLU A 172 11.61 3.21 10.88
N ILE A 173 11.17 1.98 10.60
CA ILE A 173 11.68 0.79 11.29
C ILE A 173 13.12 0.41 10.90
N ARG A 174 13.67 0.98 9.82
CA ARG A 174 15.03 0.72 9.33
C ARG A 174 16.04 1.79 9.69
N THR A 175 15.59 3.03 10.00
CA THR A 175 16.45 4.17 10.27
C THR A 175 16.45 4.55 11.76
N PHE A 176 17.49 5.27 12.20
CA PHE A 176 17.52 5.81 13.55
C PHE A 176 16.60 7.05 13.65
N PRO A 177 15.84 7.25 14.74
CA PRO A 177 15.79 6.45 15.97
C PRO A 177 14.82 5.26 15.93
N GLY A 178 13.95 5.14 14.91
CA GLY A 178 12.91 4.12 14.83
C GLY A 178 13.45 2.68 14.91
N LYS A 179 14.65 2.42 14.33
CA LYS A 179 15.30 1.12 14.44
C LYS A 179 15.56 0.71 15.89
N LEU A 180 15.91 1.66 16.75
CA LEU A 180 16.11 1.39 18.19
C LEU A 180 14.79 1.02 18.86
N TRP A 181 13.71 1.73 18.54
CA TRP A 181 12.37 1.43 19.07
C TRP A 181 11.85 0.10 18.58
N GLN A 182 12.08 -0.23 17.32
CA GLN A 182 11.73 -1.52 16.74
C GLN A 182 12.44 -2.67 17.48
N MET A 183 13.73 -2.55 17.77
CA MET A 183 14.50 -3.60 18.45
C MET A 183 14.14 -3.78 19.93
N THR A 184 13.64 -2.74 20.59
CA THR A 184 13.38 -2.74 22.04
C THR A 184 11.90 -2.92 22.39
N MET A 185 11.02 -2.10 21.80
CA MET A 185 9.61 -1.99 22.18
C MET A 185 8.67 -2.65 21.15
N TYR A 186 9.04 -2.67 19.86
CA TYR A 186 8.17 -3.11 18.76
C TYR A 186 8.78 -4.30 17.99
N ARG A 187 9.29 -5.29 18.70
CA ARG A 187 10.03 -6.44 18.13
C ARG A 187 9.22 -7.25 17.12
N ASP A 188 7.91 -7.29 17.29
CA ASP A 188 6.99 -8.03 16.41
C ASP A 188 6.68 -7.29 15.10
N GLN A 189 7.04 -6.01 15.03
CA GLN A 189 6.83 -5.20 13.85
C GLN A 189 7.86 -5.55 12.77
N LYS A 190 7.33 -6.00 11.61
CA LYS A 190 8.13 -6.41 10.45
C LYS A 190 7.97 -5.41 9.32
N VAL A 191 8.88 -5.49 8.36
CA VAL A 191 8.79 -4.79 7.08
C VAL A 191 7.51 -5.21 6.37
N ARG A 192 6.77 -4.25 5.84
CA ARG A 192 5.58 -4.50 5.02
C ARG A 192 5.98 -4.62 3.56
N GLU A 193 5.32 -5.55 2.85
CA GLU A 193 5.53 -5.72 1.42
C GLU A 193 4.79 -4.65 0.60
N ASN A 194 5.26 -4.45 -0.61
CA ASN A 194 4.71 -3.46 -1.52
C ASN A 194 4.31 -4.09 -2.86
N PHE A 195 3.44 -3.43 -3.60
CA PHE A 195 3.16 -3.83 -4.97
C PHE A 195 4.42 -3.72 -5.82
N LYS A 196 4.69 -4.73 -6.63
CA LYS A 196 5.79 -4.71 -7.60
C LYS A 196 5.27 -4.26 -8.97
N ALA A 197 6.12 -3.57 -9.71
CA ALA A 197 5.82 -3.30 -11.11
C ALA A 197 5.76 -4.63 -11.87
N THR A 198 4.65 -4.89 -12.55
CA THR A 198 4.40 -6.17 -13.26
C THR A 198 4.63 -6.07 -14.76
N ALA A 199 4.91 -4.88 -15.28
CA ALA A 199 5.26 -4.74 -16.69
C ALA A 199 6.61 -5.45 -16.95
N PRO A 200 6.70 -6.37 -17.91
CA PRO A 200 7.97 -6.91 -18.33
C PRO A 200 8.88 -5.73 -18.75
N ASN A 201 10.08 -5.67 -18.18
CA ASN A 201 11.05 -4.57 -18.36
C ASN A 201 10.64 -3.20 -17.78
N ALA A 202 9.80 -3.15 -16.74
CA ALA A 202 9.46 -1.89 -16.07
C ALA A 202 10.71 -1.12 -15.54
N GLU A 203 11.83 -1.81 -15.37
CA GLU A 203 13.12 -1.23 -14.96
C GLU A 203 13.93 -0.64 -16.13
N GLN A 204 13.51 -0.90 -17.38
CA GLN A 204 14.20 -0.39 -18.57
C GLN A 204 13.35 0.69 -19.25
N ALA A 205 13.93 1.87 -19.43
CA ALA A 205 13.27 2.90 -20.22
C ALA A 205 13.05 2.38 -21.65
N PRO A 206 11.85 2.57 -22.26
CA PRO A 206 11.60 2.16 -23.63
C PRO A 206 12.60 2.84 -24.58
N SER A 207 13.33 2.05 -25.36
CA SER A 207 14.23 2.59 -26.38
C SER A 207 13.39 3.15 -27.54
N VAL A 208 13.32 4.46 -27.66
CA VAL A 208 12.72 5.12 -28.84
C VAL A 208 13.75 5.12 -29.96
N LYS A 209 13.51 4.32 -31.00
CA LYS A 209 14.29 4.42 -32.26
C LYS A 209 13.49 5.33 -33.19
N PHE A 210 14.01 6.52 -33.46
CA PHE A 210 13.56 7.37 -34.55
C PHE A 210 14.10 6.77 -35.84
N GLN A 211 13.21 6.39 -36.74
CA GLN A 211 13.54 6.07 -38.14
C GLN A 211 13.49 7.33 -38.97
#